data_034e9b25ee6d7a37e606977700beb7c0
#
_entry.id   034e9b25ee6d7a37e606977700beb7c0
#
_cell.length_a   1.000
_cell.length_b   1.000
_cell.length_c   1.000
_cell.angle_alpha   90.00
_cell.angle_beta   90.00
_cell.angle_gamma   90.00
#
_symmetry.space_group_name_H-M   'P 1'
#
loop_
_entity.id
_entity.type
_entity.pdbx_description
1 polymer ?
#
loop_
_entity_poly.entity_id
_entity_poly.type
_entity_poly.pdbx_seq_one_letter_code
_entity_poly.pdbx_strand_id
1 'polypeptide(L)'
;PVEIDQELNSLNTKPFYGDENRGFTAHPKLDPNTGELHAMCYDYANKFETIDYVVIDKNGSHKKTQTIPFETRSMLHECAITENYVLVLDLSVTFNLERLGGGYFPFAWDDNHQSRIGLLDRNDESQDVRWFEIDRTYFFHTFNAYEDKSGDVIVSATAYDRLFDKDRNGPFTESSPHLRRWILDLKSGSAKSEQLDDRSIEFPRIHPDFVSKSNQFGYALASSNFKKPDFKEIVKYDFVNDTSEVYEYGSGNFGAEPVFVPSKGANDEDEGYLLSLVYDQETDKSDLIILNAQEVSSGPLAKVHLPQRVPFGFHGDWINI
;
A
#
# COMPACT_ATOMS: atom_id res chain seq x y z
N PRO A 1 -9.55 -10.86 9.16
CA PRO A 1 -10.58 -10.30 8.29
C PRO A 1 -11.98 -10.54 8.84
N VAL A 2 -12.90 -9.65 8.50
CA VAL A 2 -14.32 -9.74 8.85
C VAL A 2 -15.12 -9.60 7.56
N GLU A 3 -16.01 -10.54 7.32
CA GLU A 3 -16.96 -10.45 6.21
C GLU A 3 -18.10 -9.48 6.58
N ILE A 4 -18.42 -8.58 5.68
CA ILE A 4 -19.51 -7.60 5.84
C ILE A 4 -20.44 -7.66 4.62
N ASP A 5 -21.73 -7.34 4.85
CA ASP A 5 -22.71 -7.16 3.78
C ASP A 5 -22.71 -5.72 3.25
N GLN A 6 -23.60 -5.45 2.27
CA GLN A 6 -23.74 -4.12 1.66
C GLN A 6 -24.29 -3.06 2.63
N GLU A 7 -24.96 -3.47 3.69
CA GLU A 7 -25.44 -2.63 4.78
C GLU A 7 -24.41 -2.46 5.91
N LEU A 8 -23.17 -2.96 5.70
CA LEU A 8 -22.04 -2.93 6.65
C LEU A 8 -22.28 -3.78 7.93
N ASN A 9 -23.19 -4.74 7.90
CA ASN A 9 -23.32 -5.68 9.00
C ASN A 9 -22.22 -6.74 8.93
N SER A 10 -21.62 -7.06 10.07
CA SER A 10 -20.67 -8.16 10.16
C SER A 10 -21.38 -9.50 10.01
N LEU A 11 -21.03 -10.27 8.98
CA LEU A 11 -21.62 -11.57 8.69
C LEU A 11 -20.86 -12.72 9.34
N ASN A 12 -19.53 -12.68 9.25
CA ASN A 12 -18.67 -13.76 9.70
C ASN A 12 -17.33 -13.22 10.19
N THR A 13 -16.86 -13.76 11.32
CA THR A 13 -15.51 -13.47 11.85
C THR A 13 -14.51 -14.59 11.54
N LYS A 14 -14.96 -15.66 10.90
CA LYS A 14 -14.06 -16.76 10.53
C LYS A 14 -13.26 -16.41 9.29
N PRO A 15 -11.95 -16.65 9.31
CA PRO A 15 -11.14 -16.49 8.11
C PRO A 15 -11.61 -17.46 7.02
N PHE A 16 -11.88 -16.94 5.84
CA PHE A 16 -12.33 -17.71 4.67
C PHE A 16 -11.20 -18.55 4.03
N TYR A 17 -9.99 -18.48 4.54
CA TYR A 17 -8.80 -19.23 4.07
C TYR A 17 -8.39 -20.42 4.96
N GLY A 18 -9.28 -20.89 5.84
CA GLY A 18 -9.19 -22.22 6.43
C GLY A 18 -8.34 -22.39 7.70
N ASP A 19 -7.67 -21.34 8.21
CA ASP A 19 -6.96 -21.38 9.50
C ASP A 19 -7.37 -20.20 10.37
N GLU A 20 -8.10 -20.48 11.43
CA GLU A 20 -8.70 -19.48 12.32
C GLU A 20 -7.67 -18.65 13.12
N ASN A 21 -6.39 -19.09 13.13
CA ASN A 21 -5.34 -18.52 13.98
C ASN A 21 -4.26 -17.78 13.21
N ARG A 22 -4.40 -17.56 11.90
CA ARG A 22 -3.40 -16.85 11.10
C ARG A 22 -3.69 -15.36 11.03
N GLY A 23 -2.66 -14.54 11.18
CA GLY A 23 -2.70 -13.16 10.75
C GLY A 23 -2.96 -13.07 9.24
N PHE A 24 -3.69 -12.04 8.81
CA PHE A 24 -3.91 -11.74 7.40
C PHE A 24 -3.43 -10.32 7.13
N THR A 25 -2.75 -10.11 5.99
CA THR A 25 -2.24 -8.77 5.65
C THR A 25 -3.37 -7.73 5.59
N ALA A 26 -3.05 -6.50 5.95
CA ALA A 26 -3.97 -5.37 5.76
C ALA A 26 -4.13 -4.99 4.27
N HIS A 27 -3.16 -5.35 3.41
CA HIS A 27 -3.09 -4.93 2.02
C HIS A 27 -2.98 -6.12 1.04
N PRO A 28 -4.02 -6.99 0.96
CA PRO A 28 -4.05 -7.99 -0.09
C PRO A 28 -4.18 -7.31 -1.46
N LYS A 29 -3.64 -7.92 -2.50
CA LYS A 29 -3.72 -7.40 -3.87
C LYS A 29 -4.70 -8.21 -4.69
N LEU A 30 -5.71 -7.51 -5.24
CA LEU A 30 -6.63 -8.10 -6.21
C LEU A 30 -5.98 -8.04 -7.60
N ASP A 31 -5.80 -9.19 -8.23
CA ASP A 31 -5.34 -9.27 -9.61
C ASP A 31 -6.51 -9.03 -10.56
N PRO A 32 -6.52 -7.93 -11.32
CA PRO A 32 -7.65 -7.59 -12.20
C PRO A 32 -7.79 -8.57 -13.38
N ASN A 33 -6.76 -9.35 -13.72
CA ASN A 33 -6.82 -10.30 -14.83
C ASN A 33 -7.49 -11.61 -14.43
N THR A 34 -7.26 -12.07 -13.18
CA THR A 34 -7.75 -13.38 -12.70
C THR A 34 -8.91 -13.24 -11.72
N GLY A 35 -9.06 -12.07 -11.08
CA GLY A 35 -9.97 -11.85 -9.98
C GLY A 35 -9.50 -12.52 -8.67
N GLU A 36 -8.25 -12.99 -8.62
CA GLU A 36 -7.68 -13.62 -7.43
C GLU A 36 -7.14 -12.57 -6.46
N LEU A 37 -7.32 -12.84 -5.16
CA LEU A 37 -6.78 -12.04 -4.09
C LEU A 37 -5.50 -12.68 -3.58
N HIS A 38 -4.40 -11.94 -3.62
CA HIS A 38 -3.07 -12.37 -3.20
C HIS A 38 -2.71 -11.70 -1.88
N ALA A 39 -2.26 -12.47 -0.90
CA ALA A 39 -1.97 -11.99 0.43
C ALA A 39 -0.69 -12.61 0.99
N MET A 40 0.11 -11.78 1.68
CA MET A 40 1.24 -12.24 2.48
C MET A 40 0.81 -12.24 3.95
N CYS A 41 0.80 -13.41 4.56
CA CYS A 41 0.28 -13.61 5.91
C CYS A 41 1.41 -14.02 6.85
N TYR A 42 1.41 -13.50 8.07
CA TYR A 42 2.38 -13.86 9.09
C TYR A 42 1.71 -13.97 10.47
N ASP A 43 2.29 -14.81 11.32
CA ASP A 43 1.84 -15.00 12.70
C ASP A 43 3.06 -15.26 13.59
N TYR A 44 3.76 -14.21 13.96
CA TYR A 44 4.97 -14.31 14.80
C TYR A 44 4.70 -14.75 16.24
N ALA A 45 3.45 -14.87 16.67
CA ALA A 45 3.11 -15.46 17.96
C ALA A 45 3.22 -16.99 17.95
N ASN A 46 2.91 -17.62 16.80
CA ASN A 46 2.84 -19.06 16.66
C ASN A 46 3.83 -19.64 15.64
N LYS A 47 4.22 -18.85 14.63
CA LYS A 47 5.12 -19.25 13.53
C LYS A 47 6.24 -18.24 13.35
N PHE A 48 7.31 -18.41 14.11
CA PHE A 48 8.39 -17.45 14.21
C PHE A 48 9.32 -17.37 12.97
N GLU A 49 9.36 -18.42 12.17
CA GLU A 49 10.39 -18.59 11.13
C GLU A 49 9.79 -18.73 9.73
N THR A 50 8.49 -18.52 9.60
CA THR A 50 7.79 -18.65 8.32
C THR A 50 6.71 -17.59 8.14
N ILE A 51 6.45 -17.28 6.88
CA ILE A 51 5.28 -16.53 6.41
C ILE A 51 4.53 -17.38 5.40
N ASP A 52 3.29 -17.03 5.13
CA ASP A 52 2.45 -17.77 4.18
C ASP A 52 2.00 -16.84 3.05
N TYR A 53 2.27 -17.23 1.82
CA TYR A 53 1.64 -16.66 0.65
C TYR A 53 0.30 -17.36 0.42
N VAL A 54 -0.79 -16.60 0.49
CA VAL A 54 -2.16 -17.11 0.39
C VAL A 54 -2.83 -16.54 -0.85
N VAL A 55 -3.53 -17.39 -1.59
CA VAL A 55 -4.35 -16.99 -2.74
C VAL A 55 -5.80 -17.39 -2.50
N ILE A 56 -6.69 -16.44 -2.68
CA ILE A 56 -8.14 -16.59 -2.63
C ILE A 56 -8.67 -16.43 -4.05
N ASP A 57 -9.53 -17.34 -4.50
CA ASP A 57 -10.11 -17.27 -5.83
C ASP A 57 -11.17 -16.15 -5.94
N LYS A 58 -11.59 -15.86 -7.16
CA LYS A 58 -12.61 -14.84 -7.49
C LYS A 58 -13.98 -15.06 -6.83
N ASN A 59 -14.24 -16.23 -6.26
CA ASN A 59 -15.48 -16.57 -5.56
C ASN A 59 -15.31 -16.45 -4.04
N GLY A 60 -14.15 -15.99 -3.55
CA GLY A 60 -13.83 -15.89 -2.14
C GLY A 60 -13.38 -17.19 -1.48
N SER A 61 -13.07 -18.24 -2.27
CA SER A 61 -12.62 -19.53 -1.76
C SER A 61 -11.11 -19.62 -1.69
N HIS A 62 -10.59 -20.26 -0.64
CA HIS A 62 -9.16 -20.54 -0.54
C HIS A 62 -8.67 -21.41 -1.71
N LYS A 63 -7.66 -20.93 -2.42
CA LYS A 63 -7.06 -21.63 -3.58
C LYS A 63 -5.75 -22.32 -3.21
N LYS A 64 -4.82 -21.58 -2.58
CA LYS A 64 -3.54 -22.12 -2.15
C LYS A 64 -2.93 -21.40 -0.95
N THR A 65 -2.04 -22.09 -0.26
CA THR A 65 -1.10 -21.52 0.70
C THR A 65 0.29 -22.08 0.43
N GLN A 66 1.27 -21.22 0.22
CA GLN A 66 2.68 -21.58 0.11
C GLN A 66 3.43 -21.00 1.30
N THR A 67 4.01 -21.88 2.14
CA THR A 67 4.80 -21.47 3.30
C THR A 67 6.23 -21.15 2.87
N ILE A 68 6.73 -19.99 3.28
CA ILE A 68 8.03 -19.44 2.92
C ILE A 68 8.88 -19.34 4.20
N PRO A 69 10.12 -19.86 4.22
CA PRO A 69 11.06 -19.59 5.30
C PRO A 69 11.35 -18.09 5.43
N PHE A 70 11.21 -17.54 6.65
CA PHE A 70 11.34 -16.11 6.90
C PHE A 70 11.85 -15.82 8.31
N GLU A 71 13.15 -15.96 8.51
CA GLU A 71 13.79 -15.86 9.82
C GLU A 71 13.96 -14.43 10.34
N THR A 72 13.91 -13.44 9.44
CA THR A 72 14.19 -12.04 9.74
C THR A 72 13.09 -11.34 10.51
N ARG A 73 11.85 -11.84 10.44
CA ARG A 73 10.68 -11.32 11.16
C ARG A 73 10.44 -9.82 10.93
N SER A 74 10.69 -9.35 9.73
CA SER A 74 10.35 -7.97 9.38
C SER A 74 8.83 -7.76 9.42
N MET A 75 8.40 -6.53 9.63
CA MET A 75 6.99 -6.17 9.64
C MET A 75 6.43 -6.20 8.21
N LEU A 76 5.63 -7.21 7.92
CA LEU A 76 5.00 -7.39 6.61
C LEU A 76 3.64 -6.68 6.57
N HIS A 77 3.66 -5.39 6.33
CA HIS A 77 2.43 -4.60 6.24
C HIS A 77 1.81 -4.66 4.84
N GLU A 78 2.65 -4.80 3.83
CA GLU A 78 2.30 -4.73 2.42
C GLU A 78 2.79 -5.97 1.66
N CYS A 79 2.15 -6.27 0.55
CA CYS A 79 2.69 -7.09 -0.52
C CYS A 79 2.39 -6.43 -1.87
N ALA A 80 3.07 -6.86 -2.92
CA ALA A 80 2.79 -6.42 -4.27
C ALA A 80 2.79 -7.62 -5.20
N ILE A 81 2.16 -7.48 -6.35
CA ILE A 81 2.13 -8.52 -7.38
C ILE A 81 2.54 -7.93 -8.73
N THR A 82 3.18 -8.75 -9.54
CA THR A 82 3.35 -8.54 -10.97
C THR A 82 2.58 -9.61 -11.73
N GLU A 83 2.69 -9.67 -13.04
CA GLU A 83 2.06 -10.73 -13.83
C GLU A 83 2.56 -12.12 -13.39
N ASN A 84 3.86 -12.28 -13.11
CA ASN A 84 4.46 -13.57 -12.80
C ASN A 84 4.87 -13.73 -11.32
N TYR A 85 5.04 -12.67 -10.56
CA TYR A 85 5.59 -12.74 -9.20
C TYR A 85 4.66 -12.15 -8.14
N VAL A 86 4.75 -12.70 -6.92
CA VAL A 86 4.36 -11.99 -5.70
C VAL A 86 5.63 -11.51 -4.98
N LEU A 87 5.60 -10.29 -4.47
CA LEU A 87 6.73 -9.66 -3.80
C LEU A 87 6.68 -9.91 -2.30
N VAL A 88 7.81 -10.37 -1.75
CA VAL A 88 8.05 -10.48 -0.31
C VAL A 88 8.91 -9.30 0.13
N LEU A 89 8.37 -8.44 0.98
CA LEU A 89 9.01 -7.19 1.38
C LEU A 89 9.71 -7.36 2.73
N ASP A 90 10.99 -7.74 2.69
CA ASP A 90 11.80 -7.94 3.89
C ASP A 90 12.61 -6.68 4.21
N LEU A 91 11.98 -5.77 4.96
CA LEU A 91 12.44 -4.40 5.16
C LEU A 91 13.02 -4.20 6.57
N SER A 92 13.70 -3.05 6.80
CA SER A 92 14.51 -2.80 8.00
C SER A 92 13.74 -2.54 9.30
N VAL A 93 12.44 -2.79 9.35
CA VAL A 93 11.65 -2.78 10.60
C VAL A 93 11.34 -4.22 11.00
N THR A 94 11.95 -4.69 12.09
CA THR A 94 11.88 -6.08 12.53
C THR A 94 11.24 -6.24 13.90
N PHE A 95 10.76 -7.44 14.21
CA PHE A 95 10.14 -7.76 15.50
C PHE A 95 11.15 -7.64 16.64
N ASN A 96 10.76 -6.95 17.71
CA ASN A 96 11.61 -6.67 18.86
C ASN A 96 10.95 -7.08 20.18
N LEU A 97 11.46 -8.16 20.78
CA LEU A 97 10.95 -8.73 22.02
C LEU A 97 11.06 -7.77 23.23
N GLU A 98 12.11 -6.95 23.28
CA GLU A 98 12.29 -5.99 24.41
C GLU A 98 11.19 -4.93 24.39
N ARG A 99 10.80 -4.46 23.20
CA ARG A 99 9.69 -3.52 23.07
C ARG A 99 8.38 -4.16 23.50
N LEU A 100 8.12 -5.38 23.08
CA LEU A 100 6.92 -6.12 23.48
C LEU A 100 6.85 -6.26 25.01
N GLY A 101 7.97 -6.65 25.65
CA GLY A 101 8.07 -6.74 27.11
C GLY A 101 7.91 -5.41 27.83
N GLY A 102 8.24 -4.30 27.19
CA GLY A 102 8.09 -2.94 27.69
C GLY A 102 6.70 -2.31 27.43
N GLY A 103 5.78 -3.03 26.75
CA GLY A 103 4.45 -2.51 26.40
C GLY A 103 4.44 -1.50 25.27
N TYR A 104 5.48 -1.48 24.44
CA TYR A 104 5.58 -0.64 23.23
C TYR A 104 5.17 -1.41 21.98
N PHE A 105 5.07 -0.70 20.85
CA PHE A 105 4.86 -1.32 19.55
C PHE A 105 5.99 -2.34 19.28
N PRO A 106 5.68 -3.61 18.94
CA PRO A 106 6.65 -4.71 18.98
C PRO A 106 7.59 -4.77 17.78
N PHE A 107 7.67 -3.74 16.96
CA PHE A 107 8.58 -3.64 15.85
C PHE A 107 9.51 -2.42 16.01
N ALA A 108 10.74 -2.54 15.52
CA ALA A 108 11.76 -1.52 15.62
C ALA A 108 12.63 -1.48 14.38
N TRP A 109 13.18 -0.32 14.07
CA TRP A 109 14.25 -0.20 13.10
C TRP A 109 15.45 -1.05 13.53
N ASP A 110 15.98 -1.83 12.58
CA ASP A 110 17.16 -2.67 12.80
C ASP A 110 18.28 -2.27 11.82
N ASP A 111 19.31 -1.61 12.35
CA ASP A 111 20.49 -1.20 11.56
C ASP A 111 21.35 -2.38 11.09
N ASN A 112 21.16 -3.57 11.64
CA ASN A 112 21.87 -4.78 11.22
C ASN A 112 21.13 -5.57 10.15
N HIS A 113 19.85 -5.26 9.91
CA HIS A 113 19.04 -5.93 8.89
C HIS A 113 19.12 -5.20 7.56
N GLN A 114 19.62 -5.90 6.53
CA GLN A 114 19.66 -5.40 5.16
C GLN A 114 18.28 -5.57 4.51
N SER A 115 17.67 -4.46 4.07
CA SER A 115 16.41 -4.53 3.33
C SER A 115 16.59 -5.26 2.01
N ARG A 116 15.59 -6.06 1.64
CA ARG A 116 15.56 -6.79 0.38
C ARG A 116 14.12 -7.00 -0.11
N ILE A 117 13.96 -7.11 -1.42
CA ILE A 117 12.71 -7.48 -2.06
C ILE A 117 12.87 -8.88 -2.63
N GLY A 118 11.97 -9.78 -2.24
CA GLY A 118 11.91 -11.14 -2.75
C GLY A 118 10.89 -11.27 -3.88
N LEU A 119 11.22 -12.00 -4.93
CA LEU A 119 10.31 -12.41 -5.98
C LEU A 119 10.02 -13.89 -5.83
N LEU A 120 8.76 -14.25 -5.60
CA LEU A 120 8.26 -15.61 -5.60
C LEU A 120 7.39 -15.82 -6.82
N ASP A 121 7.67 -16.85 -7.61
CA ASP A 121 6.88 -17.17 -8.80
C ASP A 121 5.46 -17.57 -8.39
N ARG A 122 4.44 -16.92 -8.96
CA ARG A 122 3.04 -17.18 -8.65
C ARG A 122 2.53 -18.51 -9.24
N ASN A 123 3.21 -19.00 -10.28
CA ASN A 123 2.79 -20.13 -11.10
C ASN A 123 3.59 -21.41 -10.82
N ASP A 124 4.76 -21.29 -10.14
CA ASP A 124 5.62 -22.43 -9.83
C ASP A 124 5.99 -22.48 -8.34
N GLU A 125 5.26 -23.30 -7.58
CA GLU A 125 5.47 -23.48 -6.14
C GLU A 125 6.78 -24.19 -5.77
N SER A 126 7.50 -24.75 -6.75
CA SER A 126 8.79 -25.40 -6.52
C SER A 126 9.96 -24.41 -6.45
N GLN A 127 9.73 -23.16 -6.82
CA GLN A 127 10.76 -22.12 -6.80
C GLN A 127 10.91 -21.49 -5.41
N ASP A 128 12.15 -21.26 -5.04
CA ASP A 128 12.49 -20.46 -3.86
C ASP A 128 12.36 -18.96 -4.16
N VAL A 129 12.22 -18.16 -3.10
CA VAL A 129 12.20 -16.70 -3.23
C VAL A 129 13.55 -16.20 -3.74
N ARG A 130 13.53 -15.47 -4.85
CA ARG A 130 14.70 -14.80 -5.38
C ARG A 130 14.84 -13.40 -4.76
N TRP A 131 15.90 -13.19 -3.98
CA TRP A 131 16.13 -11.97 -3.21
C TRP A 131 16.98 -10.94 -3.95
N PHE A 132 16.59 -9.66 -3.82
CA PHE A 132 17.31 -8.48 -4.31
C PHE A 132 17.56 -7.55 -3.14
N GLU A 133 18.82 -7.33 -2.79
CA GLU A 133 19.20 -6.38 -1.75
C GLU A 133 18.93 -4.95 -2.22
N ILE A 134 18.35 -4.12 -1.34
CA ILE A 134 18.07 -2.70 -1.55
C ILE A 134 18.60 -1.90 -0.38
N ASP A 135 18.70 -0.56 -0.51
CA ASP A 135 19.04 0.30 0.60
C ASP A 135 18.08 0.10 1.77
N ARG A 136 18.58 0.27 3.01
CA ARG A 136 17.73 0.16 4.19
C ARG A 136 16.59 1.15 4.13
N THR A 137 15.41 0.64 4.20
CA THR A 137 14.17 1.40 4.08
C THR A 137 13.02 0.67 4.73
N TYR A 138 11.92 1.39 4.90
CA TYR A 138 10.62 0.79 5.16
C TYR A 138 9.56 1.55 4.35
N PHE A 139 8.55 0.84 3.88
CA PHE A 139 7.34 1.44 3.31
C PHE A 139 6.11 0.64 3.73
N PHE A 140 5.05 1.39 4.05
CA PHE A 140 3.75 0.79 4.36
C PHE A 140 3.00 0.44 3.09
N HIS A 141 3.14 1.26 2.02
CA HIS A 141 2.29 1.15 0.85
C HIS A 141 3.09 1.26 -0.45
N THR A 142 2.73 0.41 -1.39
CA THR A 142 3.21 0.46 -2.77
C THR A 142 2.21 1.18 -3.66
N PHE A 143 2.68 1.96 -4.64
CA PHE A 143 1.84 2.35 -5.78
C PHE A 143 1.53 1.13 -6.63
N ASN A 144 2.57 0.45 -7.10
CA ASN A 144 2.43 -0.71 -7.97
C ASN A 144 3.74 -1.50 -8.05
N ALA A 145 3.65 -2.73 -8.58
CA ALA A 145 4.77 -3.50 -9.10
C ALA A 145 4.37 -4.12 -10.44
N TYR A 146 5.31 -4.15 -11.39
CA TYR A 146 5.10 -4.74 -12.71
C TYR A 146 6.40 -5.16 -13.36
N GLU A 147 6.33 -6.01 -14.37
CA GLU A 147 7.45 -6.34 -15.23
C GLU A 147 7.48 -5.38 -16.42
N ASP A 148 8.64 -4.79 -16.66
CA ASP A 148 8.84 -3.93 -17.82
C ASP A 148 9.14 -4.74 -19.11
N LYS A 149 9.31 -4.05 -20.23
CA LYS A 149 9.59 -4.67 -21.54
C LYS A 149 10.95 -5.38 -21.60
N SER A 150 11.90 -5.09 -20.70
CA SER A 150 13.20 -5.79 -20.60
C SER A 150 13.11 -7.06 -19.77
N GLY A 151 12.00 -7.25 -19.06
CA GLY A 151 11.73 -8.31 -18.11
C GLY A 151 12.22 -7.99 -16.71
N ASP A 152 12.60 -6.74 -16.42
CA ASP A 152 12.96 -6.31 -15.07
C ASP A 152 11.69 -5.98 -14.26
N VAL A 153 11.75 -6.19 -12.94
CA VAL A 153 10.63 -5.86 -12.07
C VAL A 153 10.79 -4.44 -11.53
N ILE A 154 9.78 -3.63 -11.76
CA ILE A 154 9.67 -2.26 -11.29
C ILE A 154 8.76 -2.22 -10.07
N VAL A 155 9.19 -1.56 -8.99
CA VAL A 155 8.40 -1.38 -7.76
C VAL A 155 8.42 0.09 -7.38
N SER A 156 7.25 0.70 -7.17
CA SER A 156 7.14 2.09 -6.70
C SER A 156 6.37 2.13 -5.38
N ALA A 157 6.89 2.86 -4.39
CA ALA A 157 6.33 2.95 -3.05
C ALA A 157 6.59 4.30 -2.37
N THR A 158 5.88 4.56 -1.28
CA THR A 158 6.11 5.68 -0.35
C THR A 158 7.09 5.25 0.73
N ALA A 159 8.38 5.56 0.56
CA ALA A 159 9.47 4.98 1.32
C ALA A 159 10.03 5.91 2.40
N TYR A 160 10.25 5.36 3.58
CA TYR A 160 10.87 6.00 4.74
C TYR A 160 12.33 5.57 4.85
N ASP A 161 13.22 6.53 5.13
CA ASP A 161 14.63 6.23 5.43
C ASP A 161 14.83 5.64 6.82
N ARG A 162 13.95 5.99 7.77
CA ARG A 162 13.98 5.47 9.14
C ARG A 162 12.66 5.71 9.85
N LEU A 163 12.18 4.71 10.60
CA LEU A 163 11.01 4.85 11.48
C LEU A 163 11.02 3.77 12.58
N PHE A 164 10.24 3.97 13.64
CA PHE A 164 10.19 3.09 14.80
C PHE A 164 11.57 2.86 15.50
N ASP A 165 12.51 3.78 15.36
CA ASP A 165 13.79 3.74 16.05
C ASP A 165 13.67 4.42 17.42
N LYS A 166 13.58 5.74 17.46
CA LYS A 166 13.44 6.55 18.67
C LYS A 166 11.98 6.66 19.11
N ASP A 167 11.07 6.87 18.15
CA ASP A 167 9.64 6.83 18.41
C ASP A 167 9.16 5.37 18.49
N ARG A 168 8.86 4.94 19.72
CA ARG A 168 8.49 3.56 20.00
C ARG A 168 7.02 3.24 19.72
N ASN A 169 6.19 4.24 19.42
CA ASN A 169 4.74 4.08 19.32
C ASN A 169 4.16 4.58 18.00
N GLY A 170 4.93 5.31 17.20
CA GLY A 170 4.38 5.91 15.98
C GLY A 170 5.37 5.96 14.81
N PRO A 171 4.88 6.01 13.59
CA PRO A 171 5.75 6.11 12.42
C PRO A 171 6.14 7.54 12.04
N PHE A 172 5.58 8.61 12.66
CA PHE A 172 5.52 9.94 12.06
C PHE A 172 6.63 10.90 12.44
N THR A 173 7.56 10.56 13.34
CA THR A 173 8.44 11.57 13.94
C THR A 173 9.89 11.57 13.45
N GLU A 174 10.31 10.58 12.68
CA GLU A 174 11.73 10.36 12.39
C GLU A 174 12.13 10.75 10.97
N SER A 175 11.48 10.20 9.95
CA SER A 175 11.68 10.59 8.56
C SER A 175 10.35 10.77 7.84
N SER A 176 10.38 11.53 6.76
CA SER A 176 9.25 11.68 5.86
C SER A 176 9.31 10.62 4.77
N PRO A 177 8.17 10.05 4.36
CA PRO A 177 8.16 9.13 3.22
C PRO A 177 8.17 9.91 1.91
N HIS A 178 8.93 9.39 0.94
CA HIS A 178 9.04 9.95 -0.40
C HIS A 178 8.74 8.92 -1.47
N LEU A 179 8.29 9.38 -2.63
CA LEU A 179 8.12 8.50 -3.79
C LEU A 179 9.47 7.95 -4.22
N ARG A 180 9.63 6.64 -4.11
CA ARG A 180 10.83 5.92 -4.54
C ARG A 180 10.47 4.76 -5.46
N ARG A 181 11.36 4.52 -6.43
CA ARG A 181 11.26 3.40 -7.38
C ARG A 181 12.47 2.50 -7.23
N TRP A 182 12.24 1.19 -7.29
CA TRP A 182 13.28 0.17 -7.43
C TRP A 182 13.12 -0.54 -8.76
N ILE A 183 14.27 -0.82 -9.39
CA ILE A 183 14.38 -1.62 -10.61
C ILE A 183 15.18 -2.87 -10.24
N LEU A 184 14.53 -4.03 -10.28
CA LEU A 184 15.13 -5.32 -9.98
C LEU A 184 15.55 -5.98 -11.29
N ASP A 185 16.83 -5.97 -11.59
CA ASP A 185 17.38 -6.59 -12.80
C ASP A 185 17.43 -8.10 -12.65
N LEU A 186 16.55 -8.80 -13.34
CA LEU A 186 16.46 -10.26 -13.27
C LEU A 186 17.65 -10.98 -13.86
N LYS A 187 18.42 -10.34 -14.73
CA LYS A 187 19.60 -10.96 -15.37
C LYS A 187 20.83 -10.89 -14.45
N SER A 188 21.10 -9.72 -13.87
CA SER A 188 22.25 -9.53 -13.00
C SER A 188 21.98 -9.92 -11.55
N GLY A 189 20.72 -9.95 -11.09
CA GLY A 189 20.35 -10.14 -9.68
C GLY A 189 20.58 -8.91 -8.82
N SER A 190 20.77 -7.74 -9.42
CA SER A 190 20.96 -6.47 -8.71
C SER A 190 19.70 -5.63 -8.67
N ALA A 191 19.62 -4.71 -7.70
CA ALA A 191 18.58 -3.69 -7.63
C ALA A 191 19.19 -2.30 -7.72
N LYS A 192 18.42 -1.37 -8.30
CA LYS A 192 18.71 0.07 -8.29
C LYS A 192 17.53 0.79 -7.69
N SER A 193 17.77 1.87 -6.94
CA SER A 193 16.73 2.74 -6.41
C SER A 193 16.90 4.16 -6.91
N GLU A 194 15.78 4.85 -7.08
CA GLU A 194 15.74 6.28 -7.39
C GLU A 194 14.59 6.94 -6.63
N GLN A 195 14.83 8.12 -6.09
CA GLN A 195 13.78 8.97 -5.53
C GLN A 195 13.20 9.81 -6.66
N LEU A 196 11.89 9.75 -6.84
CA LEU A 196 11.21 10.45 -7.95
C LEU A 196 10.61 11.79 -7.55
N ASP A 197 10.35 12.02 -6.25
CA ASP A 197 9.81 13.28 -5.75
C ASP A 197 10.32 13.56 -4.33
N ASP A 198 10.53 14.84 -4.00
CA ASP A 198 10.93 15.32 -2.68
C ASP A 198 9.74 15.62 -1.75
N ARG A 199 8.50 15.56 -2.24
CA ARG A 199 7.32 15.73 -1.40
C ARG A 199 7.19 14.56 -0.43
N SER A 200 6.74 14.89 0.78
CA SER A 200 6.33 13.87 1.74
C SER A 200 4.94 13.39 1.39
N ILE A 201 4.82 12.13 0.95
CA ILE A 201 3.57 11.56 0.46
C ILE A 201 3.27 10.22 1.12
N GLU A 202 1.99 9.93 1.29
CA GLU A 202 1.47 8.64 1.74
C GLU A 202 0.14 8.28 1.08
N PHE A 203 -0.34 7.07 1.35
CA PHE A 203 -1.59 6.54 0.81
C PHE A 203 -1.61 6.55 -0.73
N PRO A 204 -0.64 5.87 -1.36
CA PRO A 204 -0.56 5.81 -2.81
C PRO A 204 -1.71 4.96 -3.39
N ARG A 205 -2.28 5.44 -4.49
CA ARG A 205 -3.31 4.75 -5.26
C ARG A 205 -3.02 4.81 -6.75
N ILE A 206 -3.49 3.81 -7.46
CA ILE A 206 -3.51 3.75 -8.93
C ILE A 206 -4.91 3.32 -9.39
N HIS A 207 -5.15 3.34 -10.68
CA HIS A 207 -6.32 2.69 -11.27
C HIS A 207 -6.27 1.18 -10.99
N PRO A 208 -7.32 0.55 -10.41
CA PRO A 208 -7.29 -0.84 -9.96
C PRO A 208 -7.01 -1.87 -11.08
N ASP A 209 -7.42 -1.60 -12.31
CA ASP A 209 -7.17 -2.50 -13.45
C ASP A 209 -5.70 -2.50 -13.92
N PHE A 210 -4.86 -1.60 -13.37
CA PHE A 210 -3.43 -1.53 -13.64
C PHE A 210 -2.56 -2.15 -12.53
N VAL A 211 -3.16 -2.73 -11.51
CA VAL A 211 -2.40 -3.55 -10.54
C VAL A 211 -1.70 -4.66 -11.31
N SER A 212 -0.41 -4.88 -11.03
CA SER A 212 0.48 -5.83 -11.73
C SER A 212 0.90 -5.46 -13.16
N LYS A 213 0.44 -4.34 -13.70
CA LYS A 213 0.76 -3.87 -15.05
C LYS A 213 1.48 -2.51 -14.99
N SER A 214 2.20 -2.17 -16.06
CA SER A 214 2.74 -0.82 -16.20
C SER A 214 1.62 0.19 -16.17
N ASN A 215 1.70 1.18 -15.28
CA ASN A 215 0.78 2.29 -15.16
C ASN A 215 1.45 3.61 -15.46
N GLN A 216 0.71 4.55 -16.03
CA GLN A 216 1.15 5.91 -16.27
C GLN A 216 0.86 6.80 -15.06
N PHE A 217 -0.29 6.64 -14.43
CA PHE A 217 -0.75 7.55 -13.38
C PHE A 217 -0.74 6.92 -11.99
N GLY A 218 -0.51 7.78 -10.99
CA GLY A 218 -0.64 7.43 -9.58
C GLY A 218 -1.10 8.64 -8.77
N TYR A 219 -1.72 8.38 -7.64
CA TYR A 219 -2.28 9.41 -6.76
C TYR A 219 -1.81 9.18 -5.34
N ALA A 220 -1.58 10.25 -4.59
CA ALA A 220 -1.18 10.14 -3.18
C ALA A 220 -1.64 11.36 -2.39
N LEU A 221 -1.66 11.25 -1.07
CA LEU A 221 -1.77 12.41 -0.18
C LEU A 221 -0.39 12.99 0.08
N ALA A 222 -0.27 14.31 0.05
CA ALA A 222 0.93 15.00 0.49
C ALA A 222 0.71 15.76 1.80
N SER A 223 1.79 15.82 2.59
CA SER A 223 1.86 16.53 3.86
C SER A 223 3.07 17.45 3.88
N SER A 224 2.88 18.69 4.31
CA SER A 224 3.96 19.66 4.49
C SER A 224 4.78 19.37 5.77
N ASN A 225 4.23 18.60 6.70
CA ASN A 225 4.86 18.26 7.97
C ASN A 225 4.49 16.85 8.44
N PHE A 226 5.29 15.87 8.04
CA PHE A 226 5.03 14.47 8.41
C PHE A 226 5.24 14.15 9.91
N LYS A 227 5.82 15.05 10.70
CA LYS A 227 5.87 14.91 12.18
C LYS A 227 4.52 15.14 12.84
N LYS A 228 3.64 15.86 12.16
CA LYS A 228 2.20 16.01 12.43
C LYS A 228 1.51 15.97 11.08
N PRO A 229 1.22 14.81 10.55
CA PRO A 229 0.67 14.70 9.21
C PRO A 229 -0.58 15.58 9.07
N ASP A 230 -0.51 16.53 8.17
CA ASP A 230 -1.58 17.49 7.93
C ASP A 230 -2.33 17.25 6.61
N PHE A 231 -1.92 16.28 5.82
CA PHE A 231 -2.54 15.80 4.58
C PHE A 231 -3.42 16.85 3.88
N LYS A 232 -2.76 17.88 3.35
CA LYS A 232 -3.43 19.05 2.77
C LYS A 232 -3.59 19.01 1.28
N GLU A 233 -3.01 18.03 0.63
CA GLU A 233 -2.94 17.97 -0.82
C GLU A 233 -3.18 16.56 -1.33
N ILE A 234 -3.83 16.45 -2.51
CA ILE A 234 -3.75 15.28 -3.38
C ILE A 234 -2.73 15.59 -4.48
N VAL A 235 -1.82 14.68 -4.72
CA VAL A 235 -0.88 14.73 -5.85
C VAL A 235 -1.25 13.65 -6.85
N LYS A 236 -1.41 14.04 -8.11
CA LYS A 236 -1.43 13.14 -9.27
C LYS A 236 -0.04 13.11 -9.89
N TYR A 237 0.52 11.95 -10.09
CA TYR A 237 1.78 11.72 -10.80
C TYR A 237 1.51 11.20 -12.20
N ASP A 238 2.26 11.69 -13.18
CA ASP A 238 2.41 11.09 -14.51
C ASP A 238 3.83 10.50 -14.60
N PHE A 239 3.97 9.20 -14.42
CA PHE A 239 5.25 8.49 -14.40
C PHE A 239 5.92 8.36 -15.76
N VAL A 240 5.18 8.61 -16.86
CA VAL A 240 5.72 8.57 -18.22
C VAL A 240 6.31 9.91 -18.62
N ASN A 241 5.64 11.00 -18.28
CA ASN A 241 6.06 12.35 -18.63
C ASN A 241 6.90 13.03 -17.53
N ASP A 242 7.09 12.37 -16.38
CA ASP A 242 7.80 12.89 -15.20
C ASP A 242 7.23 14.25 -14.74
N THR A 243 5.90 14.31 -14.61
CA THR A 243 5.19 15.50 -14.17
C THR A 243 4.22 15.18 -13.04
N SER A 244 3.80 16.22 -12.32
CA SER A 244 2.78 16.08 -11.28
C SER A 244 1.80 17.27 -11.28
N GLU A 245 0.59 17.00 -10.82
CA GLU A 245 -0.48 17.96 -10.65
C GLU A 245 -0.99 17.87 -9.20
N VAL A 246 -1.37 19.00 -8.60
CA VAL A 246 -1.74 19.09 -7.18
C VAL A 246 -3.12 19.72 -7.02
N TYR A 247 -3.91 19.15 -6.12
CA TYR A 247 -5.10 19.77 -5.57
C TYR A 247 -4.90 20.06 -4.08
N GLU A 248 -5.08 21.31 -3.66
CA GLU A 248 -5.01 21.75 -2.27
C GLU A 248 -6.41 21.80 -1.65
N TYR A 249 -6.59 21.19 -0.49
CA TYR A 249 -7.88 21.21 0.23
C TYR A 249 -8.23 22.59 0.82
N GLY A 250 -7.23 23.48 0.95
CA GLY A 250 -7.35 24.79 1.57
C GLY A 250 -7.11 24.77 3.09
N SER A 251 -7.07 25.96 3.67
CA SER A 251 -6.75 26.14 5.09
C SER A 251 -7.80 25.52 5.99
N GLY A 252 -7.37 24.82 7.03
CA GLY A 252 -8.25 24.16 8.00
C GLY A 252 -8.88 22.86 7.53
N ASN A 253 -8.59 22.43 6.30
CA ASN A 253 -9.09 21.18 5.74
C ASN A 253 -7.99 20.11 5.73
N PHE A 254 -8.38 18.85 6.01
CA PHE A 254 -7.47 17.71 6.07
C PHE A 254 -8.10 16.53 5.31
N GLY A 255 -7.39 16.06 4.29
CA GLY A 255 -7.88 14.99 3.44
C GLY A 255 -7.55 13.59 3.95
N ALA A 256 -8.28 12.62 3.41
CA ALA A 256 -8.03 11.20 3.52
C ALA A 256 -7.59 10.62 2.17
N GLU A 257 -7.17 9.36 2.16
CA GLU A 257 -6.70 8.63 0.98
C GLU A 257 -7.55 8.90 -0.27
N PRO A 258 -6.92 9.21 -1.43
CA PRO A 258 -7.64 9.43 -2.68
C PRO A 258 -7.99 8.09 -3.34
N VAL A 259 -9.25 7.69 -3.28
CA VAL A 259 -9.72 6.45 -3.92
C VAL A 259 -10.06 6.72 -5.38
N PHE A 260 -9.38 6.03 -6.30
CA PHE A 260 -9.69 6.13 -7.73
C PHE A 260 -10.90 5.27 -8.10
N VAL A 261 -11.83 5.87 -8.85
CA VAL A 261 -13.04 5.21 -9.37
C VAL A 261 -13.08 5.42 -10.88
N PRO A 262 -12.92 4.35 -11.69
CA PRO A 262 -12.97 4.48 -13.14
C PRO A 262 -14.35 4.91 -13.63
N SER A 263 -14.39 5.75 -14.65
CA SER A 263 -15.64 6.08 -15.35
C SER A 263 -16.18 4.87 -16.09
N LYS A 264 -17.49 4.79 -16.18
CA LYS A 264 -18.12 3.70 -16.94
C LYS A 264 -17.78 3.81 -18.43
N GLY A 265 -17.05 2.83 -18.96
CA GLY A 265 -16.62 2.79 -20.36
C GLY A 265 -15.38 3.65 -20.62
N ALA A 266 -14.59 3.95 -19.58
CA ALA A 266 -13.32 4.65 -19.71
C ALA A 266 -12.40 4.00 -20.76
N ASN A 267 -11.70 4.84 -21.54
CA ASN A 267 -10.70 4.41 -22.51
C ASN A 267 -9.29 4.75 -22.03
N ASP A 268 -9.12 5.86 -21.29
CA ASP A 268 -7.85 6.32 -20.77
C ASP A 268 -7.67 5.87 -19.32
N GLU A 269 -6.43 5.64 -18.90
CA GLU A 269 -6.10 5.15 -17.56
C GLU A 269 -6.59 6.08 -16.45
N ASP A 270 -6.54 7.40 -16.66
CA ASP A 270 -6.96 8.40 -15.69
C ASP A 270 -8.41 8.90 -15.91
N GLU A 271 -9.17 8.29 -16.82
CA GLU A 271 -10.57 8.63 -17.07
C GLU A 271 -11.46 8.11 -15.93
N GLY A 272 -11.64 8.94 -14.91
CA GLY A 272 -12.35 8.57 -13.70
C GLY A 272 -12.42 9.68 -12.67
N TYR A 273 -12.66 9.29 -11.45
CA TYR A 273 -12.85 10.19 -10.32
C TYR A 273 -11.91 9.84 -9.18
N LEU A 274 -11.52 10.85 -8.39
CA LEU A 274 -10.92 10.64 -7.09
C LEU A 274 -11.93 11.00 -6.01
N LEU A 275 -12.16 10.08 -5.10
CA LEU A 275 -12.99 10.27 -3.92
C LEU A 275 -12.08 10.44 -2.70
N SER A 276 -12.29 11.51 -1.92
CA SER A 276 -11.57 11.69 -0.66
C SER A 276 -12.49 12.28 0.40
N LEU A 277 -12.39 11.76 1.61
CA LEU A 277 -13.03 12.33 2.77
C LEU A 277 -12.19 13.49 3.30
N VAL A 278 -12.81 14.63 3.52
CA VAL A 278 -12.14 15.85 3.97
C VAL A 278 -12.74 16.30 5.29
N TYR A 279 -11.92 16.40 6.33
CA TYR A 279 -12.30 17.01 7.59
C TYR A 279 -12.13 18.51 7.52
N ASP A 280 -13.18 19.23 7.87
CA ASP A 280 -13.20 20.69 8.00
C ASP A 280 -13.15 21.06 9.49
N GLN A 281 -12.06 21.70 9.90
CA GLN A 281 -11.80 22.11 11.27
C GLN A 281 -12.75 23.23 11.75
N GLU A 282 -13.25 24.07 10.85
CA GLU A 282 -14.13 25.19 11.20
C GLU A 282 -15.53 24.71 11.59
N THR A 283 -16.05 23.74 10.85
CA THR A 283 -17.39 23.18 11.06
C THR A 283 -17.41 21.94 11.96
N ASP A 284 -16.24 21.35 12.23
CA ASP A 284 -16.05 20.06 12.90
C ASP A 284 -16.88 18.94 12.24
N LYS A 285 -16.93 18.95 10.91
CA LYS A 285 -17.63 17.96 10.06
C LYS A 285 -16.72 17.44 8.97
N SER A 286 -17.24 16.52 8.19
CA SER A 286 -16.53 16.01 7.02
C SER A 286 -17.37 16.15 5.76
N ASP A 287 -16.65 16.34 4.66
CA ASP A 287 -17.18 16.30 3.30
C ASP A 287 -16.61 15.08 2.57
N LEU A 288 -17.39 14.51 1.67
CA LEU A 288 -16.85 13.68 0.59
C LEU A 288 -16.68 14.56 -0.64
N ILE A 289 -15.44 14.73 -1.10
CA ILE A 289 -15.15 15.44 -2.36
C ILE A 289 -14.98 14.44 -3.50
N ILE A 290 -15.36 14.86 -4.69
CA ILE A 290 -15.23 14.13 -5.94
C ILE A 290 -14.47 15.01 -6.92
N LEU A 291 -13.26 14.60 -7.29
CA LEU A 291 -12.43 15.29 -8.28
C LEU A 291 -12.48 14.56 -9.63
N ASN A 292 -12.28 15.30 -10.72
CA ASN A 292 -11.91 14.68 -11.99
C ASN A 292 -10.47 14.19 -11.92
N ALA A 293 -10.23 12.90 -12.11
CA ALA A 293 -8.89 12.34 -12.02
C ALA A 293 -7.98 12.75 -13.19
N GLN A 294 -8.54 13.24 -14.31
CA GLN A 294 -7.76 13.79 -15.43
C GLN A 294 -7.24 15.20 -15.16
N GLU A 295 -7.94 15.99 -14.33
CA GLU A 295 -7.62 17.42 -14.04
C GLU A 295 -7.82 17.71 -12.55
N VAL A 296 -6.97 17.16 -11.68
CA VAL A 296 -7.17 17.28 -10.23
C VAL A 296 -7.05 18.72 -9.73
N SER A 297 -6.22 19.55 -10.36
CA SER A 297 -6.01 20.97 -10.01
C SER A 297 -7.24 21.85 -10.29
N SER A 298 -8.17 21.41 -11.14
CA SER A 298 -9.42 22.13 -11.41
C SER A 298 -10.38 22.17 -10.21
N GLY A 299 -10.10 21.39 -9.17
CA GLY A 299 -10.90 21.32 -7.97
C GLY A 299 -12.09 20.34 -8.08
N PRO A 300 -12.92 20.26 -7.03
CA PRO A 300 -13.94 19.24 -6.94
C PRO A 300 -15.11 19.48 -7.91
N LEU A 301 -15.47 18.42 -8.63
CA LEU A 301 -16.71 18.36 -9.42
C LEU A 301 -17.94 18.39 -8.53
N ALA A 302 -17.84 17.78 -7.35
CA ALA A 302 -18.91 17.72 -6.37
C ALA A 302 -18.35 17.63 -4.94
N LYS A 303 -19.14 18.13 -4.00
CA LYS A 303 -18.89 18.06 -2.58
C LYS A 303 -20.17 17.61 -1.88
N VAL A 304 -20.10 16.50 -1.15
CA VAL A 304 -21.21 15.96 -0.36
C VAL A 304 -20.95 16.27 1.11
N HIS A 305 -21.75 17.15 1.68
CA HIS A 305 -21.67 17.49 3.10
C HIS A 305 -22.21 16.35 3.95
N LEU A 306 -21.38 15.76 4.80
CA LEU A 306 -21.79 14.71 5.71
C LEU A 306 -22.42 15.30 6.97
N PRO A 307 -23.43 14.64 7.55
CA PRO A 307 -24.12 15.15 8.74
C PRO A 307 -23.22 15.17 9.98
N GLN A 308 -22.14 14.41 9.97
CA GLN A 308 -21.22 14.23 11.10
C GLN A 308 -19.78 14.19 10.64
N ARG A 309 -18.86 14.35 11.59
CA ARG A 309 -17.44 14.14 11.36
C ARG A 309 -17.15 12.65 11.11
N VAL A 310 -16.36 12.37 10.08
CA VAL A 310 -15.71 11.07 9.89
C VAL A 310 -14.38 11.11 10.65
N PRO A 311 -14.10 10.17 11.55
CA PRO A 311 -12.81 10.09 12.23
C PRO A 311 -11.65 9.96 11.25
N PHE A 312 -10.47 10.44 11.60
CA PHE A 312 -9.27 10.13 10.84
C PHE A 312 -9.07 8.62 10.81
N GLY A 313 -8.97 8.09 9.61
CA GLY A 313 -8.77 6.67 9.33
C GLY A 313 -7.49 6.48 8.51
N PHE A 314 -7.37 5.28 7.91
CA PHE A 314 -6.25 4.95 7.05
C PHE A 314 -6.72 4.76 5.61
N HIS A 315 -7.53 3.75 5.35
CA HIS A 315 -7.90 3.34 4.00
C HIS A 315 -9.40 3.38 3.76
N GLY A 316 -9.75 3.64 2.51
CA GLY A 316 -11.07 3.46 1.96
C GLY A 316 -11.01 2.66 0.67
N ASP A 317 -12.15 2.21 0.18
CA ASP A 317 -12.23 1.57 -1.11
C ASP A 317 -13.60 1.85 -1.77
N TRP A 318 -13.64 1.65 -3.09
CA TRP A 318 -14.84 1.71 -3.89
C TRP A 318 -15.23 0.31 -4.36
N ILE A 319 -16.45 -0.12 -4.03
CA ILE A 319 -16.96 -1.41 -4.44
C ILE A 319 -18.12 -1.19 -5.40
N ASN A 320 -17.99 -1.73 -6.61
CA ASN A 320 -19.09 -1.77 -7.57
C ASN A 320 -20.13 -2.79 -7.10
N ILE A 321 -21.36 -2.36 -6.96
CA ILE A 321 -22.51 -3.18 -6.55
C ILE A 321 -23.32 -3.59 -7.77
#